data_35364f2361fbb142973e6c25cdb7dba4
#
_entry.id   35364f2361fbb142973e6c25cdb7dba4
#
_cell.length_a   1.000
_cell.length_b   1.000
_cell.length_c   1.000
_cell.angle_alpha   90.00
_cell.angle_beta   90.00
_cell.angle_gamma   90.00
#
_symmetry.space_group_name_H-M   'P 1'
#
loop_
_entity.id
_entity.type
_entity.pdbx_description
1 polymer ?
#
loop_
_entity_poly.entity_id
_entity_poly.type
_entity_poly.pdbx_seq_one_letter_code
_entity_poly.pdbx_strand_id
1 'polypeptide(L)'
;MVWQSILGQLSKENKKFVYGVLKKGGRAKEFELAIQWLVDAGLVYKITKVTKPELPLKFYEDLSAFKLYLCDCGLMGAMADTAAKDVLLGDNVFTEYKGAFTEQYVLQQLLASGITHIYYYCSDTSRMEWISSFSVKGHYCL
;
A
#
# COMPACT_ATOMS: atom_id res chain seq x y z
N MET A 1 -10.91 12.66 5.82
CA MET A 1 -11.60 11.51 5.19
C MET A 1 -10.62 10.56 4.52
N VAL A 2 -9.92 10.93 3.39
CA VAL A 2 -8.94 10.02 2.75
C VAL A 2 -7.87 9.56 3.74
N TRP A 3 -7.17 10.49 4.37
CA TRP A 3 -6.13 10.23 5.36
C TRP A 3 -6.54 9.21 6.43
N GLN A 4 -7.66 9.44 7.08
CA GLN A 4 -8.16 8.58 8.16
C GLN A 4 -8.57 7.17 7.70
N SER A 5 -8.84 6.98 6.41
CA SER A 5 -9.25 5.68 5.86
C SER A 5 -8.09 4.78 5.47
N ILE A 6 -6.88 5.33 5.29
CA ILE A 6 -5.73 4.59 4.75
C ILE A 6 -5.43 3.37 5.62
N LEU A 7 -5.27 3.57 6.92
CA LEU A 7 -4.96 2.49 7.86
C LEU A 7 -6.01 1.37 7.82
N GLY A 8 -7.30 1.73 7.89
CA GLY A 8 -8.39 0.76 7.85
C GLY A 8 -8.53 0.05 6.50
N GLN A 9 -8.04 0.63 5.41
CA GLN A 9 -8.05 -0.03 4.11
C GLN A 9 -6.85 -0.95 3.91
N LEU A 10 -5.68 -0.60 4.46
CA LEU A 10 -4.51 -1.47 4.46
C LEU A 10 -4.74 -2.72 5.32
N SER A 11 -5.31 -2.57 6.51
CA SER A 11 -5.55 -3.68 7.43
C SER A 11 -6.63 -4.68 6.96
N LYS A 12 -7.50 -4.29 6.05
CA LYS A 12 -8.58 -5.16 5.54
C LYS A 12 -8.18 -6.03 4.35
N GLU A 13 -6.90 -6.14 4.03
CA GLU A 13 -6.41 -6.90 2.87
C GLU A 13 -7.15 -6.57 1.56
N ASN A 14 -7.59 -5.32 1.41
CA ASN A 14 -8.26 -4.87 0.20
C ASN A 14 -7.29 -4.94 -0.98
N LYS A 15 -7.69 -5.63 -2.04
CA LYS A 15 -6.92 -5.74 -3.28
C LYS A 15 -6.62 -4.39 -3.95
N LYS A 16 -7.37 -3.35 -3.59
CA LYS A 16 -7.18 -1.96 -4.05
C LYS A 16 -7.86 -0.96 -3.13
N PHE A 17 -7.50 0.31 -3.26
CA PHE A 17 -8.16 1.42 -2.58
C PHE A 17 -9.63 1.53 -2.98
N VAL A 18 -10.52 1.59 -1.98
CA VAL A 18 -11.98 1.59 -2.18
C VAL A 18 -12.57 2.94 -1.81
N TYR A 19 -12.98 3.72 -2.79
CA TYR A 19 -13.58 5.04 -2.58
C TYR A 19 -14.92 5.00 -1.81
N GLY A 20 -15.68 3.92 -1.98
CA GLY A 20 -16.95 3.71 -1.29
C GLY A 20 -16.84 3.64 0.24
N VAL A 21 -15.64 3.37 0.78
CA VAL A 21 -15.35 3.41 2.22
C VAL A 21 -15.34 4.84 2.74
N LEU A 22 -14.97 5.82 1.91
CA LEU A 22 -14.90 7.24 2.30
C LEU A 22 -16.30 7.85 2.39
N LYS A 23 -17.14 7.53 1.43
CA LYS A 23 -18.51 8.03 1.32
C LYS A 23 -19.34 7.03 0.53
N LYS A 24 -20.51 6.67 0.98
CA LYS A 24 -21.42 5.78 0.26
C LYS A 24 -21.69 6.36 -1.14
N GLY A 25 -21.32 5.60 -2.18
CA GLY A 25 -21.40 6.07 -3.57
C GLY A 25 -20.29 7.06 -3.97
N GLY A 26 -19.27 7.27 -3.15
CA GLY A 26 -18.12 8.13 -3.45
C GLY A 26 -17.37 7.70 -4.71
N ARG A 27 -17.07 8.64 -5.59
CA ARG A 27 -16.37 8.42 -6.85
C ARG A 27 -14.92 8.91 -6.78
N ALA A 28 -14.06 8.31 -7.59
CA ALA A 28 -12.65 8.67 -7.71
C ALA A 28 -12.43 10.18 -7.83
N LYS A 29 -13.14 10.84 -8.74
CA LYS A 29 -13.03 12.27 -9.03
C LYS A 29 -13.21 13.19 -7.80
N GLU A 30 -13.99 12.75 -6.80
CA GLU A 30 -14.22 13.54 -5.58
C GLU A 30 -12.99 13.56 -4.66
N PHE A 31 -12.14 12.54 -4.75
CA PHE A 31 -11.04 12.32 -3.81
C PHE A 31 -9.65 12.36 -4.44
N GLU A 32 -9.56 12.36 -5.78
CA GLU A 32 -8.27 12.36 -6.50
C GLU A 32 -7.37 13.53 -6.09
N LEU A 33 -7.95 14.73 -5.98
CA LEU A 33 -7.19 15.91 -5.57
C LEU A 33 -6.63 15.75 -4.15
N ALA A 34 -7.43 15.22 -3.21
CA ALA A 34 -6.99 14.99 -1.85
C ALA A 34 -5.88 13.93 -1.78
N ILE A 35 -5.99 12.87 -2.59
CA ILE A 35 -4.94 11.85 -2.71
C ILE A 35 -3.67 12.48 -3.27
N GLN A 36 -3.77 13.27 -4.34
CA GLN A 36 -2.63 13.91 -4.95
C GLN A 36 -1.91 14.84 -3.96
N TRP A 37 -2.66 15.62 -3.18
CA TRP A 37 -2.08 16.48 -2.14
C TRP A 37 -1.30 15.67 -1.09
N LEU A 38 -1.79 14.53 -0.68
CA LEU A 38 -1.09 13.67 0.28
C LEU A 38 0.20 13.07 -0.33
N VAL A 39 0.17 12.72 -1.62
CA VAL A 39 1.35 12.22 -2.34
C VAL A 39 2.37 13.34 -2.51
N ASP A 40 1.95 14.53 -2.94
CA ASP A 40 2.83 15.69 -3.16
C ASP A 40 3.46 16.18 -1.85
N ALA A 41 2.74 16.05 -0.74
CA ALA A 41 3.25 16.31 0.61
C ALA A 41 4.22 15.24 1.13
N GLY A 42 4.42 14.14 0.40
CA GLY A 42 5.27 13.03 0.83
C GLY A 42 4.72 12.23 2.01
N LEU A 43 3.44 12.38 2.34
CA LEU A 43 2.81 11.68 3.46
C LEU A 43 2.35 10.27 3.09
N VAL A 44 2.06 10.04 1.81
CA VAL A 44 1.64 8.73 1.29
C VAL A 44 2.34 8.40 -0.02
N TYR A 45 2.48 7.11 -0.27
CA TYR A 45 2.88 6.55 -1.56
C TYR A 45 1.68 5.89 -2.23
N LYS A 46 1.45 6.23 -3.49
CA LYS A 46 0.45 5.59 -4.33
C LYS A 46 1.12 4.51 -5.17
N ILE A 47 0.85 3.26 -4.86
CA ILE A 47 1.42 2.09 -5.53
C ILE A 47 0.35 1.47 -6.42
N THR A 48 0.61 1.40 -7.73
CA THR A 48 -0.32 0.88 -8.73
C THR A 48 -0.23 -0.64 -8.86
N LYS A 49 -1.36 -1.25 -9.21
CA LYS A 49 -1.43 -2.69 -9.50
C LYS A 49 -0.85 -2.97 -10.89
N VAL A 50 -0.19 -4.13 -11.03
CA VAL A 50 0.06 -4.72 -12.36
C VAL A 50 -0.85 -5.92 -12.57
N THR A 51 -1.31 -6.11 -13.79
CA THR A 51 -2.18 -7.23 -14.18
C THR A 51 -1.41 -8.52 -14.37
N LYS A 52 -0.10 -8.41 -14.66
CA LYS A 52 0.85 -9.53 -14.78
C LYS A 52 2.21 -9.14 -14.23
N PRO A 53 2.90 -10.05 -13.53
CA PRO A 53 4.25 -9.83 -13.02
C PRO A 53 5.31 -10.13 -14.09
N GLU A 54 5.20 -9.52 -15.27
CA GLU A 54 6.08 -9.70 -16.42
C GLU A 54 6.75 -8.38 -16.80
N LEU A 55 7.98 -8.44 -17.32
CA LEU A 55 8.72 -7.28 -17.80
C LEU A 55 8.30 -6.86 -19.23
N PRO A 56 8.25 -5.57 -19.49
CA PRO A 56 8.38 -4.46 -18.54
C PRO A 56 7.06 -4.20 -17.79
N LEU A 57 7.11 -4.15 -16.47
CA LEU A 57 5.93 -4.02 -15.59
C LEU A 57 5.00 -2.87 -15.97
N LYS A 58 5.57 -1.76 -16.44
CA LYS A 58 4.81 -0.57 -16.82
C LYS A 58 3.76 -0.84 -17.91
N PHE A 59 3.96 -1.83 -18.77
CA PHE A 59 2.97 -2.20 -19.79
C PHE A 59 1.74 -2.90 -19.20
N TYR A 60 1.89 -3.49 -18.03
CA TYR A 60 0.83 -4.21 -17.34
C TYR A 60 0.20 -3.39 -16.20
N GLU A 61 0.51 -2.09 -16.12
CA GLU A 61 0.01 -1.19 -15.08
C GLU A 61 -1.50 -0.96 -15.22
N ASP A 62 -2.24 -1.23 -14.16
CA ASP A 62 -3.67 -0.91 -14.05
C ASP A 62 -3.84 0.38 -13.25
N LEU A 63 -3.98 1.51 -13.94
CA LEU A 63 -4.16 2.83 -13.32
C LEU A 63 -5.47 2.96 -12.53
N SER A 64 -6.43 2.05 -12.73
CA SER A 64 -7.69 2.02 -11.99
C SER A 64 -7.59 1.33 -10.62
N ALA A 65 -6.49 0.64 -10.36
CA ALA A 65 -6.26 -0.12 -9.15
C ALA A 65 -4.94 0.28 -8.49
N PHE A 66 -5.01 0.80 -7.28
CA PHE A 66 -3.85 1.20 -6.49
C PHE A 66 -4.09 0.99 -5.00
N LYS A 67 -3.03 0.95 -4.22
CA LYS A 67 -3.04 1.04 -2.76
C LYS A 67 -2.37 2.34 -2.33
N LEU A 68 -2.75 2.85 -1.16
CA LEU A 68 -2.10 3.98 -0.51
C LEU A 68 -1.35 3.49 0.71
N TYR A 69 -0.06 3.72 0.77
CA TYR A 69 0.81 3.43 1.90
C TYR A 69 1.25 4.74 2.56
N LEU A 70 1.54 4.69 3.83
CA LEU A 70 2.07 5.84 4.57
C LEU A 70 3.56 6.04 4.27
N CYS A 71 4.10 7.20 4.61
CA CYS A 71 5.52 7.48 4.37
C CYS A 71 6.45 6.63 5.23
N ASP A 72 6.02 6.23 6.44
CA ASP A 72 6.80 5.37 7.32
C ASP A 72 5.95 4.56 8.31
N CYS A 73 6.58 3.55 8.91
CA CYS A 73 5.95 2.67 9.91
C CYS A 73 5.67 3.39 11.23
N GLY A 74 6.45 4.41 11.59
CA GLY A 74 6.23 5.19 12.81
C GLY A 74 4.91 5.97 12.74
N LEU A 75 4.65 6.59 11.58
CA LEU A 75 3.40 7.27 11.32
C LEU A 75 2.20 6.29 11.33
N MET A 76 2.39 5.09 10.77
CA MET A 76 1.37 4.04 10.80
C MET A 76 1.05 3.62 12.24
N GLY A 77 2.07 3.42 13.08
CA GLY A 77 1.91 3.10 14.51
C GLY A 77 1.20 4.21 15.28
N ALA A 78 1.59 5.46 15.04
CA ALA A 78 0.95 6.61 15.67
C ALA A 78 -0.52 6.76 15.28
N MET A 79 -0.87 6.52 14.02
CA MET A 79 -2.26 6.53 13.56
C MET A 79 -3.10 5.38 14.12
N ALA A 80 -2.47 4.24 14.42
CA ALA A 80 -3.12 3.08 15.03
C ALA A 80 -3.25 3.19 16.55
N ASP A 81 -2.66 4.23 17.16
CA ASP A 81 -2.54 4.38 18.63
C ASP A 81 -1.92 3.13 19.29
N THR A 82 -0.92 2.56 18.63
CA THR A 82 -0.33 1.28 19.00
C THR A 82 1.17 1.45 19.24
N ALA A 83 1.68 1.00 20.38
CA ALA A 83 3.11 0.98 20.62
C ALA A 83 3.77 -0.07 19.71
N ALA A 84 4.93 0.26 19.13
CA ALA A 84 5.65 -0.64 18.21
C ALA A 84 5.94 -2.02 18.84
N LYS A 85 6.21 -2.06 20.15
CA LYS A 85 6.42 -3.30 20.89
C LYS A 85 5.19 -4.21 20.89
N ASP A 86 3.98 -3.65 20.94
CA ASP A 86 2.74 -4.41 21.00
C ASP A 86 2.41 -5.03 19.63
N VAL A 87 2.82 -4.36 18.53
CA VAL A 87 2.74 -4.92 17.17
C VAL A 87 3.67 -6.12 17.00
N LEU A 88 4.88 -6.03 17.56
CA LEU A 88 5.90 -7.08 17.41
C LEU A 88 5.68 -8.27 18.34
N LEU A 89 5.17 -8.03 19.54
CA LEU A 89 5.04 -9.03 20.61
C LEU A 89 3.59 -9.49 20.83
N GLY A 90 2.61 -8.78 20.28
CA GLY A 90 1.19 -9.04 20.49
C GLY A 90 0.72 -10.36 19.89
N ASP A 91 -0.19 -11.03 20.60
CA ASP A 91 -0.86 -12.25 20.19
C ASP A 91 -1.81 -12.05 19.00
N ASN A 92 -2.39 -13.13 18.51
CA ASN A 92 -3.19 -13.26 17.26
C ASN A 92 -4.31 -12.23 17.02
N VAL A 93 -4.63 -11.36 17.97
CA VAL A 93 -5.68 -10.33 17.86
C VAL A 93 -5.37 -9.27 16.79
N PHE A 94 -4.09 -9.11 16.40
CA PHE A 94 -3.64 -8.09 15.44
C PHE A 94 -3.13 -8.65 14.10
N THR A 95 -3.59 -9.84 13.69
CA THR A 95 -3.06 -10.52 12.50
C THR A 95 -3.19 -9.67 11.23
N GLU A 96 -4.35 -9.03 10.99
CA GLU A 96 -4.56 -8.15 9.84
C GLU A 96 -3.66 -6.91 9.87
N TYR A 97 -3.50 -6.32 11.06
CA TYR A 97 -2.60 -5.18 11.24
C TYR A 97 -1.14 -5.55 11.03
N LYS A 98 -0.73 -6.75 11.50
CA LYS A 98 0.65 -7.26 11.27
C LYS A 98 0.94 -7.41 9.78
N GLY A 99 0.00 -7.94 8.99
CA GLY A 99 0.12 -8.03 7.54
C GLY A 99 0.33 -6.66 6.90
N ALA A 100 -0.55 -5.72 7.19
CA ALA A 100 -0.47 -4.35 6.69
C ALA A 100 0.85 -3.65 7.11
N PHE A 101 1.27 -3.85 8.36
CA PHE A 101 2.53 -3.30 8.87
C PHE A 101 3.75 -3.91 8.16
N THR A 102 3.73 -5.20 7.88
CA THR A 102 4.79 -5.89 7.14
C THR A 102 4.89 -5.35 5.72
N GLU A 103 3.77 -5.21 5.01
CA GLU A 103 3.75 -4.61 3.67
C GLU A 103 4.29 -3.17 3.70
N GLN A 104 3.87 -2.36 4.67
CA GLN A 104 4.35 -1.00 4.87
C GLN A 104 5.87 -0.97 5.09
N TYR A 105 6.38 -1.87 5.95
CA TYR A 105 7.81 -1.97 6.23
C TYR A 105 8.62 -2.36 4.99
N VAL A 106 8.16 -3.38 4.24
CA VAL A 106 8.81 -3.81 2.98
C VAL A 106 8.88 -2.65 2.00
N LEU A 107 7.77 -1.94 1.78
CA LEU A 107 7.74 -0.77 0.89
C LEU A 107 8.73 0.31 1.34
N GLN A 108 8.78 0.62 2.64
CA GLN A 108 9.71 1.58 3.20
C GLN A 108 11.17 1.17 2.95
N GLN A 109 11.51 -0.11 3.12
CA GLN A 109 12.86 -0.60 2.84
C GLN A 109 13.23 -0.52 1.35
N LEU A 110 12.29 -0.84 0.45
CA LEU A 110 12.50 -0.71 -0.99
C LEU A 110 12.80 0.75 -1.38
N LEU A 111 11.99 1.68 -0.88
CA LEU A 111 12.20 3.11 -1.13
C LEU A 111 13.52 3.62 -0.54
N ALA A 112 13.86 3.22 0.68
CA ALA A 112 15.13 3.56 1.33
C ALA A 112 16.34 3.01 0.57
N SER A 113 16.18 1.89 -0.14
CA SER A 113 17.19 1.31 -1.02
C SER A 113 17.31 2.02 -2.38
N GLY A 114 16.54 3.09 -2.60
CA GLY A 114 16.58 3.88 -3.85
C GLY A 114 15.73 3.29 -4.98
N ILE A 115 14.88 2.31 -4.67
CA ILE A 115 13.97 1.73 -5.66
C ILE A 115 12.74 2.61 -5.80
N THR A 116 12.50 3.19 -6.98
CA THR A 116 11.43 4.16 -7.22
C THR A 116 10.25 3.61 -8.02
N HIS A 117 10.46 2.55 -8.79
CA HIS A 117 9.42 1.93 -9.62
C HIS A 117 8.90 0.68 -8.93
N ILE A 118 7.94 0.88 -8.04
CA ILE A 118 7.35 -0.16 -7.21
C ILE A 118 5.90 -0.38 -7.65
N TYR A 119 5.52 -1.64 -7.80
CA TYR A 119 4.17 -2.07 -8.17
C TYR A 119 3.74 -3.20 -7.24
N TYR A 120 2.46 -3.45 -7.15
CA TYR A 120 1.99 -4.67 -6.52
C TYR A 120 1.22 -5.55 -7.51
N TYR A 121 1.28 -6.85 -7.28
CA TYR A 121 0.51 -7.84 -8.01
C TYR A 121 -0.38 -8.61 -7.03
N CYS A 122 -1.61 -8.88 -7.46
CA CYS A 122 -2.57 -9.64 -6.70
C CYS A 122 -3.27 -10.60 -7.65
N SER A 123 -3.16 -11.90 -7.40
CA SER A 123 -3.87 -12.92 -8.16
C SER A 123 -5.36 -12.93 -7.79
N ASP A 124 -6.23 -13.12 -8.78
CA ASP A 124 -7.67 -13.22 -8.54
C ASP A 124 -8.07 -14.54 -7.85
N THR A 125 -7.21 -15.56 -7.95
CA THR A 125 -7.47 -16.92 -7.46
C THR A 125 -6.76 -17.26 -6.14
N SER A 126 -5.79 -16.47 -5.71
CA SER A 126 -5.02 -16.73 -4.49
C SER A 126 -5.05 -15.54 -3.54
N ARG A 127 -4.86 -15.82 -2.23
CA ARG A 127 -4.62 -14.78 -1.21
C ARG A 127 -3.21 -14.21 -1.27
N MET A 128 -2.39 -14.59 -2.26
CA MET A 128 -1.02 -14.09 -2.39
C MET A 128 -1.03 -12.71 -3.04
N GLU A 129 -0.56 -11.75 -2.30
CA GLU A 129 -0.20 -10.42 -2.78
C GLU A 129 1.32 -10.30 -2.82
N TRP A 130 1.85 -9.74 -3.90
CA TRP A 130 3.27 -9.54 -4.07
C TRP A 130 3.53 -8.06 -4.28
N ILE A 131 4.42 -7.49 -3.49
CA ILE A 131 5.03 -6.21 -3.82
C ILE A 131 6.24 -6.52 -4.67
N SER A 132 6.25 -6.07 -5.92
CA SER A 132 7.37 -6.26 -6.84
C SER A 132 7.99 -4.93 -7.20
N SER A 133 9.32 -4.89 -7.20
CA SER A 133 10.08 -3.78 -7.70
C SER A 133 11.07 -4.28 -8.75
N PHE A 134 11.26 -3.51 -9.81
CA PHE A 134 12.33 -3.75 -10.76
C PHE A 134 13.21 -2.50 -10.85
N SER A 135 14.44 -2.63 -10.39
CA SER A 135 15.50 -1.69 -10.75
C SER A 135 16.19 -2.20 -12.01
N VAL A 136 16.61 -1.29 -12.89
CA VAL A 136 17.31 -1.59 -14.16
C VAL A 136 18.64 -2.36 -13.96
N LYS A 137 19.07 -2.60 -12.73
CA LYS A 137 20.31 -3.29 -12.37
C LYS A 137 20.19 -4.57 -11.52
N GLY A 138 18.98 -5.04 -11.23
CA GLY A 138 18.84 -6.27 -10.43
C GLY A 138 17.38 -6.66 -10.27
N HIS A 139 17.12 -7.96 -10.43
CA HIS A 139 15.79 -8.52 -10.19
C HIS A 139 15.62 -8.79 -8.71
N TYR A 140 14.63 -8.15 -8.09
CA TYR A 140 14.17 -8.53 -6.76
C TYR A 140 12.68 -8.81 -6.82
N CYS A 141 12.31 -10.08 -6.64
CA CYS A 141 10.95 -10.49 -6.24
C CYS A 141 11.01 -10.85 -4.76
N LEU A 142 10.16 -10.25 -3.96
CA LEU A 142 9.90 -10.68 -2.58
C LEU A 142 8.52 -11.30 -2.50
#